data_8bb9d37b3f0c1e3acc4d4ed42d9ac2f1
#
_entry.id   8bb9d37b3f0c1e3acc4d4ed42d9ac2f1
#
_cell.length_a   1.000
_cell.length_b   1.000
_cell.length_c   1.000
_cell.angle_alpha   90.00
_cell.angle_beta   90.00
_cell.angle_gamma   90.00
#
_symmetry.space_group_name_H-M   'P 1'
#
loop_
_entity.id
_entity.type
_entity.pdbx_description
1 polymer ?
#
loop_
_entity_poly.entity_id
_entity_poly.type
_entity_poly.pdbx_seq_one_letter_code
_entity_poly.pdbx_strand_id
1 'polypeptide(L)'
;YSMLGGLKAVIWTEAIQGFILIGGAIACLCVLMFKMPEGPAQVFQIAITDQKFSLGSFGSSLTESTFWVCLIYGIFINLQNYGIDQNYVQRYLTAKSDKQAKFSALFGGYLFIPVSAVFFMIGTALYAYYKTFPELLPAGVEGDAVFPYFIVHALPTGLTGLLIASIFAAGMSTVATSITSSATIILTDYYARYINTVSYTHLRAHETGAY
;
A
#
# COMPACT_ATOMS: atom_id res chain seq x y z
N TYR A 1 -15.41 13.30 2.45
CA TYR A 1 -14.49 14.34 1.97
C TYR A 1 -14.40 14.36 0.42
N SER A 2 -14.49 13.22 -0.29
CA SER A 2 -14.48 13.21 -1.76
C SER A 2 -15.67 13.94 -2.38
N MET A 3 -16.86 13.94 -1.76
CA MET A 3 -18.03 14.69 -2.23
C MET A 3 -17.87 16.20 -2.12
N LEU A 4 -17.15 16.69 -1.11
CA LEU A 4 -17.00 18.13 -0.85
C LEU A 4 -15.76 18.74 -1.50
N GLY A 5 -14.67 17.97 -1.59
CA GLY A 5 -13.38 18.45 -2.05
C GLY A 5 -12.87 17.82 -3.35
N GLY A 6 -13.64 16.93 -3.95
CA GLY A 6 -13.29 16.24 -5.20
C GLY A 6 -11.95 15.49 -5.13
N LEU A 7 -11.37 15.22 -6.28
CA LEU A 7 -10.11 14.48 -6.43
C LEU A 7 -8.92 15.17 -5.72
N LYS A 8 -8.89 16.49 -5.67
CA LYS A 8 -7.82 17.24 -5.01
C LYS A 8 -7.76 16.98 -3.50
N ALA A 9 -8.92 16.95 -2.83
CA ALA A 9 -8.99 16.62 -1.40
C ALA A 9 -8.55 15.15 -1.16
N VAL A 10 -8.94 14.24 -2.03
CA VAL A 10 -8.53 12.83 -1.96
C VAL A 10 -7.01 12.72 -2.04
N ILE A 11 -6.36 13.35 -3.02
CA ILE A 11 -4.90 13.30 -3.20
C ILE A 11 -4.16 13.83 -1.97
N TRP A 12 -4.60 14.96 -1.39
CA TRP A 12 -3.95 15.52 -0.20
C TRP A 12 -4.12 14.65 1.06
N THR A 13 -5.32 14.12 1.26
CA THR A 13 -5.57 13.21 2.40
C THR A 13 -4.76 11.93 2.28
N GLU A 14 -4.67 11.35 1.08
CA GLU A 14 -3.86 10.16 0.82
C GLU A 14 -2.36 10.42 1.04
N ALA A 15 -1.84 11.57 0.64
CA ALA A 15 -0.45 11.92 0.87
C ALA A 15 -0.14 11.97 2.38
N ILE A 16 -0.97 12.65 3.18
CA ILE A 16 -0.79 12.72 4.64
C ILE A 16 -0.88 11.33 5.28
N GLN A 17 -1.88 10.53 4.89
CA GLN A 17 -2.07 9.16 5.37
C GLN A 17 -0.86 8.27 5.02
N GLY A 18 -0.33 8.40 3.80
CA GLY A 18 0.86 7.69 3.37
C GLY A 18 2.08 7.97 4.24
N PHE A 19 2.33 9.24 4.58
CA PHE A 19 3.43 9.61 5.48
C PHE A 19 3.25 9.04 6.89
N ILE A 20 2.03 9.08 7.43
CA ILE A 20 1.74 8.52 8.76
C ILE A 20 1.91 7.00 8.75
N LEU A 21 1.45 6.32 7.69
CA LEU A 21 1.56 4.88 7.54
C LEU A 21 3.03 4.42 7.43
N ILE A 22 3.82 5.09 6.59
CA ILE A 22 5.24 4.78 6.43
C ILE A 22 6.00 5.07 7.74
N GLY A 23 5.74 6.21 8.37
CA GLY A 23 6.34 6.55 9.67
C GLY A 23 5.97 5.55 10.75
N GLY A 24 4.72 5.12 10.81
CA GLY A 24 4.24 4.07 11.71
C GLY A 24 4.88 2.72 11.45
N ALA A 25 5.04 2.33 10.18
CA ALA A 25 5.73 1.09 9.80
C ALA A 25 7.21 1.11 10.23
N ILE A 26 7.90 2.23 10.00
CA ILE A 26 9.30 2.39 10.46
C ILE A 26 9.39 2.33 11.98
N ALA A 27 8.49 3.01 12.70
CA ALA A 27 8.44 2.96 14.16
C ALA A 27 8.17 1.52 14.66
N CYS A 28 7.26 0.80 14.01
CA CYS A 28 6.99 -0.60 14.33
C CYS A 28 8.23 -1.48 14.12
N LEU A 29 8.93 -1.31 13.00
CA LEU A 29 10.18 -2.02 12.73
C LEU A 29 11.25 -1.72 13.79
N CYS A 30 11.41 -0.46 14.17
CA CYS A 30 12.32 -0.07 15.24
C CYS A 30 11.96 -0.75 16.57
N VAL A 31 10.69 -0.74 16.96
CA VAL A 31 10.25 -1.41 18.20
C VAL A 31 10.55 -2.91 18.15
N LEU A 32 10.27 -3.58 17.01
CA LEU A 32 10.58 -5.00 16.83
C LEU A 32 12.07 -5.27 16.99
N MET A 33 12.93 -4.48 16.34
CA MET A 33 14.38 -4.67 16.39
C MET A 33 14.97 -4.43 17.78
N PHE A 34 14.47 -3.41 18.49
CA PHE A 34 14.99 -3.06 19.82
C PHE A 34 14.39 -3.90 20.96
N LYS A 35 13.28 -4.60 20.74
CA LYS A 35 12.71 -5.56 21.70
C LYS A 35 13.43 -6.92 21.71
N MET A 36 14.31 -7.18 20.74
CA MET A 36 15.10 -8.41 20.74
C MET A 36 16.17 -8.38 21.85
N PRO A 37 16.41 -9.51 22.57
CA PRO A 37 17.35 -9.56 23.68
C PRO A 37 18.78 -9.15 23.32
N GLU A 38 19.24 -9.54 22.14
CA GLU A 38 20.58 -9.21 21.62
C GLU A 38 20.53 -8.04 20.62
N GLY A 39 19.40 -7.32 20.57
CA GLY A 39 19.20 -6.18 19.69
C GLY A 39 18.98 -6.54 18.20
N PRO A 40 19.12 -5.57 17.29
CA PRO A 40 18.84 -5.74 15.87
C PRO A 40 19.66 -6.83 15.18
N ALA A 41 20.88 -7.08 15.64
CA ALA A 41 21.77 -8.10 15.05
C ALA A 41 21.17 -9.51 15.12
N GLN A 42 20.44 -9.82 16.17
CA GLN A 42 19.79 -11.13 16.37
C GLN A 42 18.72 -11.40 15.29
N VAL A 43 17.96 -10.35 14.90
CA VAL A 43 16.98 -10.48 13.81
C VAL A 43 17.65 -10.93 12.52
N PHE A 44 18.76 -10.30 12.16
CA PHE A 44 19.51 -10.66 10.95
C PHE A 44 20.12 -12.05 11.05
N GLN A 45 20.67 -12.45 12.21
CA GLN A 45 21.22 -13.78 12.41
C GLN A 45 20.15 -14.87 12.22
N ILE A 46 18.99 -14.72 12.85
CA ILE A 46 17.87 -15.65 12.70
C ILE A 46 17.40 -15.69 11.25
N ALA A 47 17.26 -14.52 10.61
CA ALA A 47 16.80 -14.44 9.23
C ALA A 47 17.76 -15.11 8.23
N ILE A 48 19.07 -14.96 8.42
CA ILE A 48 20.09 -15.63 7.58
C ILE A 48 20.08 -17.13 7.82
N THR A 49 20.06 -17.57 9.08
CA THR A 49 20.05 -18.99 9.45
C THR A 49 18.83 -19.71 8.87
N ASP A 50 17.67 -19.06 8.91
CA ASP A 50 16.41 -19.63 8.42
C ASP A 50 16.12 -19.25 6.95
N GLN A 51 17.11 -18.76 6.23
CA GLN A 51 17.04 -18.42 4.79
C GLN A 51 15.88 -17.49 4.41
N LYS A 52 15.49 -16.56 5.30
CA LYS A 52 14.37 -15.62 5.06
C LYS A 52 14.67 -14.56 4.01
N PHE A 53 15.93 -14.36 3.64
CA PHE A 53 16.36 -13.49 2.55
C PHE A 53 16.52 -14.22 1.21
N SER A 54 16.04 -15.46 1.13
CA SER A 54 16.07 -16.21 -0.13
C SER A 54 15.03 -15.66 -1.11
N LEU A 55 15.33 -15.66 -2.39
CA LEU A 55 14.40 -15.30 -3.46
C LEU A 55 13.37 -16.41 -3.76
N GLY A 56 13.30 -17.43 -2.91
CA GLY A 56 12.42 -18.57 -3.10
C GLY A 56 12.99 -19.62 -4.05
N SER A 57 12.14 -20.51 -4.52
CA SER A 57 12.52 -21.57 -5.45
C SER A 57 12.66 -21.06 -6.87
N PHE A 58 13.72 -21.44 -7.58
CA PHE A 58 13.90 -21.22 -9.03
C PHE A 58 13.37 -22.39 -9.87
N GLY A 59 12.56 -23.29 -9.28
CA GLY A 59 11.94 -24.39 -9.97
C GLY A 59 10.96 -23.96 -11.08
N SER A 60 10.62 -24.88 -11.96
CA SER A 60 9.70 -24.66 -13.08
C SER A 60 8.21 -24.89 -12.73
N SER A 61 7.86 -25.09 -11.46
CA SER A 61 6.47 -25.24 -11.03
C SER A 61 5.69 -23.94 -11.26
N LEU A 62 4.54 -24.04 -11.91
CA LEU A 62 3.62 -22.93 -12.13
C LEU A 62 2.50 -22.86 -11.07
N THR A 63 2.41 -23.86 -10.20
CA THR A 63 1.41 -23.96 -9.14
C THR A 63 1.90 -23.44 -7.80
N GLU A 64 3.20 -23.27 -7.66
CA GLU A 64 3.84 -22.74 -6.45
C GLU A 64 4.36 -21.32 -6.70
N SER A 65 4.54 -20.55 -5.63
CA SER A 65 5.11 -19.19 -5.69
C SER A 65 6.63 -19.26 -5.94
N THR A 66 7.02 -19.68 -7.15
CA THR A 66 8.42 -19.66 -7.58
C THR A 66 8.84 -18.25 -7.98
N PHE A 67 10.16 -18.00 -8.04
CA PHE A 67 10.72 -16.74 -8.52
C PHE A 67 10.14 -16.31 -9.88
N TRP A 68 10.04 -17.25 -10.83
CA TRP A 68 9.53 -16.97 -12.17
C TRP A 68 8.05 -16.59 -12.19
N VAL A 69 7.23 -17.28 -11.42
CA VAL A 69 5.80 -16.96 -11.26
C VAL A 69 5.63 -15.58 -10.67
N CYS A 70 6.35 -15.25 -9.60
CA CYS A 70 6.31 -13.92 -8.98
C CYS A 70 6.82 -12.82 -9.92
N LEU A 71 7.87 -13.08 -10.70
CA LEU A 71 8.40 -12.12 -11.66
C LEU A 71 7.38 -11.81 -12.78
N ILE A 72 6.83 -12.85 -13.40
CA ILE A 72 5.83 -12.70 -14.47
C ILE A 72 4.58 -12.00 -13.94
N TYR A 73 4.06 -12.44 -12.79
CA TYR A 73 2.93 -11.79 -12.13
C TYR A 73 3.22 -10.31 -11.84
N GLY A 74 4.41 -10.01 -11.30
CA GLY A 74 4.82 -8.65 -11.01
C GLY A 74 4.85 -7.75 -12.25
N ILE A 75 5.31 -8.25 -13.40
CA ILE A 75 5.28 -7.51 -14.67
C ILE A 75 3.84 -7.20 -15.09
N PHE A 76 2.97 -8.21 -15.12
CA PHE A 76 1.59 -8.02 -15.57
C PHE A 76 0.76 -7.15 -14.64
N ILE A 77 0.87 -7.32 -13.32
CA ILE A 77 0.13 -6.50 -12.35
C ILE A 77 0.56 -5.04 -12.39
N ASN A 78 1.87 -4.77 -12.57
CA ASN A 78 2.34 -3.39 -12.70
C ASN A 78 1.92 -2.77 -14.04
N LEU A 79 1.94 -3.53 -15.13
CA LEU A 79 1.40 -3.06 -16.41
C LEU A 79 -0.08 -2.71 -16.32
N GLN A 80 -0.87 -3.52 -15.61
CA GLN A 80 -2.27 -3.22 -15.31
C GLN A 80 -2.42 -1.95 -14.49
N ASN A 81 -1.74 -1.85 -13.35
CA ASN A 81 -1.88 -0.74 -12.43
C ASN A 81 -1.48 0.61 -13.07
N TYR A 82 -0.30 0.66 -13.69
CA TYR A 82 0.22 1.90 -14.26
C TYR A 82 -0.29 2.19 -15.68
N GLY A 83 -0.80 1.19 -16.41
CA GLY A 83 -1.22 1.34 -17.81
C GLY A 83 -2.71 1.55 -18.02
N ILE A 84 -3.57 0.87 -17.26
CA ILE A 84 -5.02 0.83 -17.52
C ILE A 84 -5.89 1.08 -16.29
N ASP A 85 -5.37 1.04 -15.08
CA ASP A 85 -6.19 1.28 -13.90
C ASP A 85 -6.61 2.75 -13.82
N GLN A 86 -7.94 3.00 -13.82
CA GLN A 86 -8.51 4.34 -13.78
C GLN A 86 -8.05 5.14 -12.55
N ASN A 87 -7.78 4.48 -11.43
CA ASN A 87 -7.30 5.15 -10.22
C ASN A 87 -5.93 5.82 -10.44
N TYR A 88 -5.07 5.23 -11.27
CA TYR A 88 -3.78 5.81 -11.64
C TYR A 88 -3.91 6.78 -12.81
N VAL A 89 -4.64 6.38 -13.85
CA VAL A 89 -4.78 7.17 -15.09
C VAL A 89 -5.37 8.54 -14.82
N GLN A 90 -6.45 8.66 -14.02
CA GLN A 90 -7.04 9.95 -13.70
C GLN A 90 -6.08 10.89 -12.95
N ARG A 91 -5.13 10.36 -12.17
CA ARG A 91 -4.09 11.17 -11.50
C ARG A 91 -3.07 11.72 -12.49
N TYR A 92 -2.72 10.97 -13.54
CA TYR A 92 -1.85 11.49 -14.59
C TYR A 92 -2.52 12.62 -15.37
N LEU A 93 -3.83 12.50 -15.61
CA LEU A 93 -4.63 13.53 -16.30
C LEU A 93 -4.76 14.84 -15.51
N THR A 94 -4.59 14.81 -14.18
CA THR A 94 -4.59 16.03 -13.35
C THR A 94 -3.22 16.72 -13.29
N ALA A 95 -2.18 16.14 -13.88
CA ALA A 95 -0.87 16.76 -13.92
C ALA A 95 -0.82 17.93 -14.90
N LYS A 96 -0.09 18.99 -14.54
CA LYS A 96 0.00 20.21 -15.37
C LYS A 96 0.79 20.01 -16.69
N SER A 97 1.55 18.93 -16.81
CA SER A 97 2.31 18.60 -18.01
C SER A 97 2.66 17.11 -18.04
N ASP A 98 2.91 16.58 -19.26
CA ASP A 98 3.38 15.22 -19.48
C ASP A 98 4.67 14.90 -18.70
N LYS A 99 5.56 15.90 -18.56
CA LYS A 99 6.79 15.75 -17.78
C LYS A 99 6.49 15.50 -16.30
N GLN A 100 5.51 16.20 -15.73
CA GLN A 100 5.09 15.99 -14.34
C GLN A 100 4.37 14.66 -14.18
N ALA A 101 3.51 14.28 -15.11
CA ALA A 101 2.84 12.96 -15.09
C ALA A 101 3.87 11.83 -15.09
N LYS A 102 4.82 11.85 -16.01
CA LYS A 102 5.92 10.86 -16.09
C LYS A 102 6.77 10.84 -14.82
N PHE A 103 7.13 12.00 -14.30
CA PHE A 103 7.91 12.10 -13.06
C PHE A 103 7.16 11.48 -11.88
N SER A 104 5.87 11.79 -11.73
CA SER A 104 5.04 11.26 -10.64
C SER A 104 4.91 9.73 -10.71
N ALA A 105 4.71 9.18 -11.91
CA ALA A 105 4.64 7.73 -12.12
C ALA A 105 5.96 7.04 -11.77
N LEU A 106 7.09 7.56 -12.26
CA LEU A 106 8.42 7.03 -11.97
C LEU A 106 8.77 7.16 -10.49
N PHE A 107 8.49 8.30 -9.88
CA PHE A 107 8.73 8.53 -8.46
C PHE A 107 7.94 7.54 -7.59
N GLY A 108 6.66 7.31 -7.91
CA GLY A 108 5.85 6.29 -7.25
C GLY A 108 6.46 4.89 -7.36
N GLY A 109 6.91 4.52 -8.56
CA GLY A 109 7.58 3.23 -8.80
C GLY A 109 8.89 3.09 -8.01
N TYR A 110 9.72 4.13 -7.96
CA TYR A 110 10.95 4.11 -7.17
C TYR A 110 10.67 4.09 -5.66
N LEU A 111 9.65 4.81 -5.20
CA LEU A 111 9.27 4.82 -3.78
C LEU A 111 8.72 3.46 -3.32
N PHE A 112 8.12 2.70 -4.22
CA PHE A 112 7.61 1.36 -3.93
C PHE A 112 8.71 0.41 -3.43
N ILE A 113 9.93 0.51 -3.95
CA ILE A 113 11.06 -0.36 -3.58
C ILE A 113 11.42 -0.23 -2.09
N PRO A 114 11.79 0.95 -1.57
CA PRO A 114 12.15 1.09 -0.15
C PRO A 114 10.97 0.84 0.78
N VAL A 115 9.76 1.22 0.40
CA VAL A 115 8.56 0.95 1.21
C VAL A 115 8.31 -0.55 1.32
N SER A 116 8.36 -1.28 0.21
CA SER A 116 8.24 -2.75 0.22
C SER A 116 9.33 -3.40 1.07
N ALA A 117 10.58 -2.91 0.98
CA ALA A 117 11.68 -3.42 1.79
C ALA A 117 11.41 -3.25 3.30
N VAL A 118 10.82 -2.13 3.74
CA VAL A 118 10.43 -1.93 5.13
C VAL A 118 9.39 -2.97 5.56
N PHE A 119 8.37 -3.23 4.77
CA PHE A 119 7.33 -4.22 5.10
C PHE A 119 7.87 -5.66 5.10
N PHE A 120 8.75 -6.01 4.17
CA PHE A 120 9.44 -7.32 4.20
C PHE A 120 10.31 -7.46 5.45
N MET A 121 11.01 -6.39 5.85
CA MET A 121 11.80 -6.40 7.08
C MET A 121 10.93 -6.52 8.34
N ILE A 122 9.74 -5.90 8.37
CA ILE A 122 8.77 -6.10 9.46
C ILE A 122 8.36 -7.56 9.54
N GLY A 123 8.01 -8.19 8.42
CA GLY A 123 7.65 -9.62 8.38
C GLY A 123 8.78 -10.51 8.89
N THR A 124 10.00 -10.26 8.47
CA THR A 124 11.20 -10.97 8.91
C THR A 124 11.47 -10.76 10.42
N ALA A 125 11.31 -9.51 10.89
CA ALA A 125 11.51 -9.19 12.30
C ALA A 125 10.40 -9.80 13.20
N LEU A 126 9.16 -9.84 12.73
CA LEU A 126 8.06 -10.55 13.42
C LEU A 126 8.34 -12.04 13.55
N TYR A 127 8.82 -12.66 12.47
CA TYR A 127 9.22 -14.07 12.51
C TYR A 127 10.31 -14.30 13.55
N ALA A 128 11.36 -13.49 13.56
CA ALA A 128 12.45 -13.61 14.52
C ALA A 128 11.97 -13.37 15.97
N TYR A 129 11.07 -12.37 16.16
CA TYR A 129 10.51 -12.04 17.45
C TYR A 129 9.69 -13.18 18.04
N TYR A 130 8.74 -13.75 17.30
CA TYR A 130 7.92 -14.86 17.80
C TYR A 130 8.62 -16.20 17.80
N LYS A 131 9.73 -16.36 17.06
CA LYS A 131 10.63 -17.52 17.21
C LYS A 131 11.41 -17.44 18.53
N THR A 132 11.77 -16.24 18.97
CA THR A 132 12.48 -16.00 20.23
C THR A 132 11.53 -16.05 21.42
N PHE A 133 10.29 -15.58 21.25
CA PHE A 133 9.25 -15.52 22.30
C PHE A 133 7.97 -16.26 21.86
N PRO A 134 8.01 -17.57 21.71
CA PRO A 134 6.84 -18.33 21.22
C PRO A 134 5.63 -18.24 22.14
N GLU A 135 5.83 -18.04 23.43
CA GLU A 135 4.79 -17.89 24.43
C GLU A 135 3.94 -16.62 24.27
N LEU A 136 4.45 -15.62 23.56
CA LEU A 136 3.73 -14.36 23.29
C LEU A 136 2.76 -14.47 22.11
N LEU A 137 2.82 -15.55 21.32
CA LEU A 137 1.91 -15.78 20.22
C LEU A 137 0.90 -16.89 20.57
N PRO A 138 -0.38 -16.57 20.80
CA PRO A 138 -1.39 -17.60 21.11
C PRO A 138 -1.54 -18.62 19.99
N ALA A 139 -1.85 -19.86 20.38
CA ALA A 139 -2.19 -20.91 19.44
C ALA A 139 -3.40 -20.49 18.57
N GLY A 140 -3.26 -20.59 17.24
CA GLY A 140 -4.29 -20.20 16.29
C GLY A 140 -4.14 -18.80 15.68
N VAL A 141 -3.13 -18.02 16.09
CA VAL A 141 -2.77 -16.77 15.39
C VAL A 141 -1.72 -17.09 14.35
N GLU A 142 -2.13 -17.14 13.08
CA GLU A 142 -1.25 -17.52 11.97
C GLU A 142 -1.36 -16.53 10.79
N GLY A 143 -0.36 -16.53 9.93
CA GLY A 143 -0.34 -15.79 8.69
C GLY A 143 -0.60 -14.29 8.87
N ASP A 144 -1.63 -13.79 8.23
CA ASP A 144 -1.96 -12.36 8.16
C ASP A 144 -2.41 -11.76 9.51
N ALA A 145 -2.79 -12.60 10.49
CA ALA A 145 -3.21 -12.14 11.81
C ALA A 145 -2.03 -11.79 12.74
N VAL A 146 -0.84 -12.25 12.46
CA VAL A 146 0.35 -12.07 13.32
C VAL A 146 0.74 -10.60 13.48
N PHE A 147 0.77 -9.84 12.40
CA PHE A 147 1.13 -8.42 12.45
C PHE A 147 0.08 -7.56 13.16
N PRO A 148 -1.23 -7.66 12.87
CA PRO A 148 -2.27 -7.02 13.67
C PRO A 148 -2.20 -7.39 15.15
N TYR A 149 -1.98 -8.66 15.46
CA TYR A 149 -1.82 -9.11 16.85
C TYR A 149 -0.66 -8.40 17.54
N PHE A 150 0.52 -8.32 16.88
CA PHE A 150 1.67 -7.60 17.40
C PHE A 150 1.38 -6.11 17.64
N ILE A 151 0.69 -5.44 16.72
CA ILE A 151 0.31 -4.03 16.86
C ILE A 151 -0.52 -3.80 18.13
N VAL A 152 -1.46 -4.68 18.41
CA VAL A 152 -2.40 -4.52 19.55
C VAL A 152 -1.72 -4.84 20.89
N HIS A 153 -0.87 -5.86 20.95
CA HIS A 153 -0.40 -6.42 22.22
C HIS A 153 1.05 -6.03 22.58
N ALA A 154 1.86 -5.68 21.59
CA ALA A 154 3.29 -5.46 21.83
C ALA A 154 3.74 -4.01 21.68
N LEU A 155 2.95 -3.14 21.03
CA LEU A 155 3.29 -1.74 20.86
C LEU A 155 2.81 -0.87 22.03
N PRO A 156 3.46 0.27 22.29
CA PRO A 156 2.93 1.29 23.20
C PRO A 156 1.55 1.79 22.74
N THR A 157 0.65 2.06 23.68
CA THR A 157 -0.75 2.42 23.42
C THR A 157 -0.92 3.57 22.42
N GLY A 158 -0.10 4.62 22.50
CA GLY A 158 -0.17 5.74 21.56
C GLY A 158 0.20 5.35 20.12
N LEU A 159 1.21 4.51 19.93
CA LEU A 159 1.64 4.02 18.62
C LEU A 159 0.62 3.02 18.06
N THR A 160 0.07 2.15 18.90
CA THR A 160 -1.03 1.24 18.52
C THR A 160 -2.21 2.01 17.98
N GLY A 161 -2.70 3.03 18.70
CA GLY A 161 -3.82 3.85 18.25
C GLY A 161 -3.55 4.58 16.93
N LEU A 162 -2.35 5.13 16.77
CA LEU A 162 -1.93 5.81 15.55
C LEU A 162 -1.91 4.85 14.34
N LEU A 163 -1.37 3.64 14.50
CA LEU A 163 -1.32 2.63 13.44
C LEU A 163 -2.71 2.13 13.07
N ILE A 164 -3.56 1.83 14.05
CA ILE A 164 -4.95 1.41 13.79
C ILE A 164 -5.70 2.51 13.03
N ALA A 165 -5.61 3.77 13.49
CA ALA A 165 -6.22 4.89 12.80
C ALA A 165 -5.70 5.06 11.36
N SER A 166 -4.41 4.84 11.14
CA SER A 166 -3.78 4.93 9.81
C SER A 166 -4.26 3.82 8.87
N ILE A 167 -4.43 2.59 9.37
CA ILE A 167 -4.97 1.47 8.60
C ILE A 167 -6.42 1.75 8.17
N PHE A 168 -7.27 2.22 9.10
CA PHE A 168 -8.63 2.61 8.76
C PHE A 168 -8.66 3.78 7.76
N ALA A 169 -7.81 4.78 7.94
CA ALA A 169 -7.71 5.90 7.02
C ALA A 169 -7.29 5.44 5.61
N ALA A 170 -6.35 4.51 5.50
CA ALA A 170 -5.95 3.92 4.22
C ALA A 170 -7.10 3.13 3.56
N GLY A 171 -7.86 2.36 4.34
CA GLY A 171 -9.07 1.69 3.86
C GLY A 171 -10.11 2.68 3.32
N MET A 172 -10.39 3.75 4.07
CA MET A 172 -11.31 4.82 3.63
C MET A 172 -10.84 5.51 2.35
N SER A 173 -9.54 5.76 2.21
CA SER A 173 -8.95 6.34 1.01
C SER A 173 -9.16 5.44 -0.20
N THR A 174 -8.90 4.14 -0.07
CA THR A 174 -9.10 3.16 -1.14
C THR A 174 -10.56 3.12 -1.61
N VAL A 175 -11.52 3.12 -0.67
CA VAL A 175 -12.95 3.17 -0.98
C VAL A 175 -13.32 4.48 -1.69
N ALA A 176 -12.85 5.61 -1.20
CA ALA A 176 -13.12 6.92 -1.79
C ALA A 176 -12.58 7.03 -3.24
N THR A 177 -11.37 6.54 -3.48
CA THR A 177 -10.76 6.51 -4.81
C THR A 177 -11.52 5.58 -5.75
N SER A 178 -11.94 4.40 -5.30
CA SER A 178 -12.72 3.45 -6.11
C SER A 178 -14.10 4.02 -6.48
N ILE A 179 -14.78 4.69 -5.55
CA ILE A 179 -16.05 5.39 -5.82
C ILE A 179 -15.85 6.48 -6.88
N THR A 180 -14.82 7.32 -6.71
CA THR A 180 -14.54 8.41 -7.64
C THR A 180 -14.24 7.88 -9.05
N SER A 181 -13.42 6.84 -9.17
CA SER A 181 -13.08 6.22 -10.45
C SER A 181 -14.30 5.57 -11.11
N SER A 182 -15.13 4.87 -10.35
CA SER A 182 -16.37 4.27 -10.87
C SER A 182 -17.36 5.35 -11.33
N ALA A 183 -17.51 6.43 -10.56
CA ALA A 183 -18.35 7.54 -10.94
C ALA A 183 -17.87 8.21 -12.24
N THR A 184 -16.55 8.40 -12.39
CA THR A 184 -15.96 8.96 -13.61
C THR A 184 -16.28 8.08 -14.83
N ILE A 185 -16.08 6.77 -14.73
CA ILE A 185 -16.38 5.83 -15.81
C ILE A 185 -17.88 5.86 -16.17
N ILE A 186 -18.77 5.82 -15.17
CA ILE A 186 -20.21 5.85 -15.40
C ILE A 186 -20.62 7.17 -16.10
N LEU A 187 -20.08 8.30 -15.66
CA LEU A 187 -20.40 9.62 -16.23
C LEU A 187 -19.84 9.77 -17.65
N THR A 188 -18.59 9.40 -17.88
CA THR A 188 -17.92 9.65 -19.17
C THR A 188 -18.28 8.62 -20.23
N ASP A 189 -18.28 7.34 -19.88
CA ASP A 189 -18.41 6.27 -20.84
C ASP A 189 -19.85 5.86 -21.09
N TYR A 190 -20.72 6.01 -20.08
CA TYR A 190 -22.13 5.62 -20.21
C TYR A 190 -23.05 6.82 -20.34
N TYR A 191 -23.09 7.69 -19.34
CA TYR A 191 -24.08 8.80 -19.31
C TYR A 191 -23.85 9.80 -20.42
N ALA A 192 -22.64 10.33 -20.55
CA ALA A 192 -22.30 11.32 -21.57
C ALA A 192 -22.39 10.74 -22.99
N ARG A 193 -22.10 9.44 -23.17
CA ARG A 193 -22.10 8.81 -24.47
C ARG A 193 -23.49 8.35 -24.94
N TYR A 194 -24.35 7.86 -24.03
CA TYR A 194 -25.61 7.22 -24.40
C TYR A 194 -26.86 7.98 -23.99
N ILE A 195 -26.79 8.86 -22.94
CA ILE A 195 -27.97 9.52 -22.37
C ILE A 195 -27.98 11.01 -22.67
N ASN A 196 -26.88 11.70 -22.47
CA ASN A 196 -26.82 13.15 -22.67
C ASN A 196 -25.50 13.60 -23.27
N THR A 197 -25.50 13.75 -24.59
CA THR A 197 -24.31 14.17 -25.36
C THR A 197 -23.96 15.66 -25.22
N VAL A 198 -24.82 16.51 -24.61
CA VAL A 198 -24.71 17.97 -24.62
C VAL A 198 -24.27 18.56 -23.27
N SER A 199 -24.37 17.86 -22.17
CA SER A 199 -24.18 18.40 -20.82
C SER A 199 -22.74 18.28 -20.27
N TYR A 200 -21.74 18.55 -21.09
CA TYR A 200 -20.33 18.44 -20.66
C TYR A 200 -19.87 19.51 -19.67
N THR A 201 -20.48 20.68 -19.63
CA THR A 201 -19.95 21.83 -18.90
C THR A 201 -20.25 21.81 -17.40
N HIS A 202 -21.43 21.37 -16.99
CA HIS A 202 -21.83 21.41 -15.55
C HIS A 202 -21.30 20.22 -14.74
N LEU A 203 -21.21 19.04 -15.33
CA LEU A 203 -20.70 17.84 -14.63
C LEU A 203 -19.16 17.87 -14.49
N ARG A 204 -18.46 18.41 -15.48
CA ARG A 204 -17.02 18.64 -15.43
C ARG A 204 -16.59 19.71 -14.42
N ALA A 205 -17.46 20.68 -14.13
CA ALA A 205 -17.14 21.72 -13.14
C ALA A 205 -16.97 21.17 -11.72
N HIS A 206 -17.63 20.06 -11.37
CA HIS A 206 -17.42 19.37 -10.11
C HIS A 206 -16.14 18.54 -10.06
N GLU A 207 -15.68 18.02 -11.19
CA GLU A 207 -14.42 17.24 -11.28
C GLU A 207 -13.20 18.16 -11.49
N THR A 208 -13.35 19.27 -12.18
CA THR A 208 -12.28 20.21 -12.55
C THR A 208 -12.24 21.48 -11.71
N GLY A 209 -13.02 21.61 -10.65
CA GLY A 209 -12.95 22.71 -9.69
C GLY A 209 -11.60 22.88 -8.99
N ALA A 210 -10.55 22.44 -9.65
CA ALA A 210 -9.15 22.45 -9.21
C ALA A 210 -8.24 23.29 -10.14
N TYR A 211 -8.81 24.26 -10.88
CA TYR A 211 -8.01 25.27 -11.58
C TYR A 211 -8.23 26.64 -10.94
#